data_827f1c86d82fca518b1a57fc06abd21f
#
_entry.id   827f1c86d82fca518b1a57fc06abd21f
#
_cell.length_a   1.000
_cell.length_b   1.000
_cell.length_c   1.000
_cell.angle_alpha   90.00
_cell.angle_beta   90.00
_cell.angle_gamma   90.00
#
_symmetry.space_group_name_H-M   'P 1'
#
loop_
_entity.id
_entity.type
_entity.pdbx_description
1 polymer ?
#
loop_
_entity_poly.entity_id
_entity_poly.type
_entity_poly.pdbx_seq_one_letter_code
_entity_poly.pdbx_strand_id
1 'polypeptide(L)'
;LQCKHISENRSPFYQLSIYTRHFVINNHHYAIGDLQGCAGSLEELVLQHLPADSQLRFVGDLVNRGPASARTLRTVRQLGKRAESVLGNHDIHLLAVAAGVRKSGRSDTLTDILEAPDCDELLTWLRHRPLAIHEDGFLLVHAGVLPQWTAEQTMALAAEVERELRGPGWKAFLAGIFGNAADRWDPALRGIERHRVVINALTRLRFCDADGVMDLKTKEGPGSTPAGFMPWFDVPGRRTEDTTVVCGHWSTLGLVMRPNLMALDTGCVWGGKLTAARLAADPAERTLIQVECPQYCDPLA
;
A
#
# COMPACT_ATOMS: atom_id res chain seq x y z
N LEU A 1 52.68 -30.69 66.35
CA LEU A 1 53.00 -29.82 65.24
C LEU A 1 51.94 -30.02 64.13
N GLN A 2 51.21 -28.92 63.88
CA GLN A 2 49.98 -28.80 63.09
C GLN A 2 50.26 -28.92 61.60
N CYS A 3 49.34 -29.61 60.88
CA CYS A 3 49.12 -29.38 59.45
C CYS A 3 47.65 -29.04 59.25
N LYS A 4 47.42 -27.87 58.64
CA LYS A 4 46.13 -27.29 58.28
C LYS A 4 45.57 -28.00 57.03
N HIS A 5 44.32 -28.49 57.14
CA HIS A 5 43.51 -28.88 55.97
C HIS A 5 42.84 -27.62 55.41
N ILE A 6 43.06 -27.39 54.12
CA ILE A 6 42.34 -26.38 53.34
C ILE A 6 41.17 -27.12 52.70
N SER A 7 39.97 -26.74 53.04
CA SER A 7 38.72 -27.21 52.43
C SER A 7 38.46 -26.39 51.17
N GLU A 8 38.47 -27.03 50.00
CA GLU A 8 37.99 -26.48 48.76
C GLU A 8 36.47 -26.41 48.74
N ASN A 9 35.93 -25.21 48.74
CA ASN A 9 34.52 -24.94 48.53
C ASN A 9 34.21 -25.00 47.03
N ARG A 10 33.55 -26.06 46.57
CA ARG A 10 33.00 -26.15 45.20
C ARG A 10 31.63 -25.52 45.21
N SER A 11 31.54 -24.39 44.55
CA SER A 11 30.30 -23.72 44.21
C SER A 11 29.49 -24.54 43.19
N PRO A 12 28.18 -24.75 43.37
CA PRO A 12 27.35 -25.39 42.37
C PRO A 12 27.05 -24.41 41.24
N PHE A 13 27.55 -24.70 40.05
CA PHE A 13 27.10 -23.99 38.83
C PHE A 13 25.63 -24.29 38.60
N TYR A 14 24.78 -23.28 38.83
CA TYR A 14 23.42 -23.28 38.34
C TYR A 14 23.49 -23.10 36.81
N GLN A 15 23.23 -24.16 36.07
CA GLN A 15 22.94 -24.12 34.65
C GLN A 15 21.58 -23.43 34.50
N LEU A 16 21.60 -22.11 34.21
CA LEU A 16 20.44 -21.39 33.71
C LEU A 16 20.14 -21.91 32.30
N SER A 17 19.22 -22.87 32.22
CA SER A 17 18.59 -23.26 30.97
C SER A 17 17.78 -22.06 30.48
N ILE A 18 18.37 -21.29 29.54
CA ILE A 18 17.64 -20.23 28.82
C ILE A 18 16.65 -20.94 27.90
N TYR A 19 15.43 -21.16 28.39
CA TYR A 19 14.31 -21.48 27.52
C TYR A 19 14.07 -20.24 26.63
N THR A 20 14.71 -20.23 25.47
CA THR A 20 14.27 -19.39 24.33
C THR A 20 12.87 -19.88 23.98
N ARG A 21 11.86 -19.22 24.53
CA ARG A 21 10.51 -19.33 23.98
C ARG A 21 10.62 -18.81 22.56
N HIS A 22 10.72 -19.72 21.61
CA HIS A 22 10.37 -19.41 20.24
C HIS A 22 8.88 -19.05 20.29
N PHE A 23 8.58 -17.76 20.39
CA PHE A 23 7.28 -17.27 19.94
C PHE A 23 7.23 -17.69 18.48
N VAL A 24 6.41 -18.67 18.19
CA VAL A 24 5.92 -18.90 16.82
C VAL A 24 5.16 -17.62 16.52
N ILE A 25 5.84 -16.68 15.86
CA ILE A 25 5.18 -15.52 15.27
C ILE A 25 4.22 -16.17 14.28
N ASN A 26 2.93 -16.05 14.57
CA ASN A 26 1.87 -16.51 13.68
C ASN A 26 2.02 -15.72 12.38
N ASN A 27 2.63 -16.36 11.37
CA ASN A 27 3.20 -15.70 10.20
C ASN A 27 2.14 -15.50 9.12
N HIS A 28 0.91 -15.14 9.53
CA HIS A 28 -0.22 -14.90 8.63
C HIS A 28 -0.33 -13.41 8.26
N HIS A 29 0.75 -12.86 7.65
CA HIS A 29 0.74 -11.52 7.10
C HIS A 29 0.44 -11.58 5.61
N TYR A 30 -0.57 -10.86 5.15
CA TYR A 30 -0.97 -10.81 3.75
C TYR A 30 -1.07 -9.39 3.26
N ALA A 31 -0.58 -9.14 2.05
CA ALA A 31 -0.90 -7.94 1.29
C ALA A 31 -2.06 -8.24 0.35
N ILE A 32 -3.00 -7.29 0.22
CA ILE A 32 -4.22 -7.43 -0.57
C ILE A 32 -4.26 -6.30 -1.61
N GLY A 33 -4.53 -6.68 -2.87
CA GLY A 33 -4.66 -5.76 -4.00
C GLY A 33 -5.84 -4.81 -3.90
N ASP A 34 -6.03 -4.00 -4.94
CA ASP A 34 -7.03 -2.95 -5.04
C ASP A 34 -8.45 -3.48 -4.85
N LEU A 35 -9.20 -2.86 -3.94
CA LEU A 35 -10.60 -3.25 -3.62
C LEU A 35 -11.61 -2.51 -4.47
N GLN A 36 -11.40 -1.24 -4.69
CA GLN A 36 -12.25 -0.36 -5.49
C GLN A 36 -13.76 -0.56 -5.24
N GLY A 37 -14.18 -0.60 -3.96
CA GLY A 37 -15.59 -0.75 -3.59
C GLY A 37 -16.18 -2.16 -3.77
N CYS A 38 -15.35 -3.19 -3.98
CA CYS A 38 -15.79 -4.59 -4.13
C CYS A 38 -15.93 -5.30 -2.77
N ALA A 39 -16.84 -4.82 -1.92
CA ALA A 39 -17.02 -5.33 -0.55
C ALA A 39 -17.32 -6.83 -0.49
N GLY A 40 -18.08 -7.37 -1.43
CA GLY A 40 -18.41 -8.79 -1.47
C GLY A 40 -17.19 -9.68 -1.64
N SER A 41 -16.31 -9.34 -2.60
CA SER A 41 -15.05 -10.08 -2.83
C SER A 41 -14.09 -9.95 -1.65
N LEU A 42 -14.03 -8.78 -0.98
CA LEU A 42 -13.26 -8.60 0.24
C LEU A 42 -13.75 -9.51 1.36
N GLU A 43 -15.05 -9.56 1.60
CA GLU A 43 -15.65 -10.37 2.66
C GLU A 43 -15.45 -11.86 2.39
N GLU A 44 -15.64 -12.31 1.16
CA GLU A 44 -15.33 -13.67 0.75
C GLU A 44 -13.88 -14.04 1.02
N LEU A 45 -12.93 -13.21 0.56
CA LEU A 45 -11.49 -13.43 0.78
C LEU A 45 -11.16 -13.53 2.27
N VAL A 46 -11.62 -12.56 3.06
CA VAL A 46 -11.25 -12.43 4.49
C VAL A 46 -11.93 -13.49 5.35
N LEU A 47 -13.21 -13.80 5.08
CA LEU A 47 -14.00 -14.67 5.95
C LEU A 47 -13.90 -16.15 5.58
N GLN A 48 -13.60 -16.47 4.31
CA GLN A 48 -13.65 -17.86 3.82
C GLN A 48 -12.26 -18.41 3.47
N HIS A 49 -11.30 -17.56 3.13
CA HIS A 49 -10.02 -18.01 2.57
C HIS A 49 -8.80 -17.64 3.40
N LEU A 50 -8.87 -16.60 4.23
CA LEU A 50 -7.75 -16.20 5.07
C LEU A 50 -7.90 -16.72 6.50
N PRO A 51 -6.80 -17.09 7.19
CA PRO A 51 -6.84 -17.38 8.62
C PRO A 51 -7.40 -16.21 9.42
N ALA A 52 -8.24 -16.50 10.43
CA ALA A 52 -8.97 -15.49 11.19
C ALA A 52 -8.07 -14.50 11.96
N ASP A 53 -6.84 -14.89 12.26
CA ASP A 53 -5.83 -14.10 12.97
C ASP A 53 -4.86 -13.37 12.03
N SER A 54 -5.10 -13.41 10.71
CA SER A 54 -4.24 -12.77 9.71
C SER A 54 -4.10 -11.26 9.93
N GLN A 55 -2.86 -10.77 9.78
CA GLN A 55 -2.56 -9.35 9.64
C GLN A 55 -2.65 -8.97 8.17
N LEU A 56 -3.41 -7.94 7.86
CA LEU A 56 -3.77 -7.56 6.49
C LEU A 56 -3.20 -6.19 6.15
N ARG A 57 -2.56 -6.09 5.00
CA ARG A 57 -2.02 -4.84 4.44
C ARG A 57 -2.65 -4.61 3.08
N PHE A 58 -3.42 -3.54 2.96
CA PHE A 58 -4.06 -3.18 1.69
C PHE A 58 -3.19 -2.20 0.92
N VAL A 59 -3.02 -2.43 -0.37
CA VAL A 59 -2.19 -1.56 -1.22
C VAL A 59 -2.89 -0.29 -1.68
N GLY A 60 -4.04 0.05 -1.08
CA GLY A 60 -4.81 1.25 -1.40
C GLY A 60 -5.95 1.01 -2.38
N ASP A 61 -6.54 2.11 -2.86
CA ASP A 61 -7.74 2.12 -3.70
C ASP A 61 -8.87 1.26 -3.10
N LEU A 62 -9.24 1.59 -1.86
CA LEU A 62 -10.32 0.90 -1.15
C LEU A 62 -11.69 1.21 -1.76
N VAL A 63 -11.84 2.37 -2.40
CA VAL A 63 -13.12 2.94 -2.84
C VAL A 63 -13.16 3.20 -4.35
N ASN A 64 -14.36 3.58 -4.80
CA ASN A 64 -14.67 3.99 -6.17
C ASN A 64 -14.78 2.81 -7.17
N ARG A 65 -15.34 3.07 -8.35
CA ARG A 65 -15.56 2.12 -9.45
C ARG A 65 -16.54 0.99 -9.13
N GLY A 66 -16.38 0.29 -8.03
CA GLY A 66 -17.28 -0.76 -7.57
C GLY A 66 -18.50 -0.21 -6.83
N PRO A 67 -19.47 -1.09 -6.48
CA PRO A 67 -20.81 -0.68 -6.06
C PRO A 67 -20.93 -0.32 -4.57
N ALA A 68 -19.91 -0.56 -3.74
CA ALA A 68 -20.09 -0.57 -2.29
C ALA A 68 -18.92 0.03 -1.51
N SER A 69 -18.51 1.28 -1.85
CA SER A 69 -17.37 1.98 -1.24
C SER A 69 -17.53 2.17 0.28
N ALA A 70 -18.71 2.59 0.74
CA ALA A 70 -18.99 2.75 2.17
C ALA A 70 -18.88 1.41 2.92
N ARG A 71 -19.43 0.32 2.38
CA ARG A 71 -19.34 -1.01 2.98
C ARG A 71 -17.90 -1.52 3.02
N THR A 72 -17.13 -1.30 1.95
CA THR A 72 -15.71 -1.67 1.90
C THR A 72 -14.93 -0.96 3.00
N LEU A 73 -15.07 0.36 3.17
CA LEU A 73 -14.39 1.10 4.24
C LEU A 73 -14.81 0.62 5.63
N ARG A 74 -16.10 0.36 5.84
CA ARG A 74 -16.60 -0.17 7.13
C ARG A 74 -15.97 -1.54 7.44
N THR A 75 -15.93 -2.44 6.46
CA THR A 75 -15.34 -3.77 6.60
C THR A 75 -13.85 -3.67 6.96
N VAL A 76 -13.06 -2.88 6.21
CA VAL A 76 -11.64 -2.71 6.51
C VAL A 76 -11.43 -2.06 7.90
N ARG A 77 -12.21 -1.02 8.24
CA ARG A 77 -12.14 -0.36 9.55
C ARG A 77 -12.49 -1.31 10.70
N GLN A 78 -13.49 -2.20 10.53
CA GLN A 78 -13.91 -3.18 11.53
C GLN A 78 -12.87 -4.25 11.82
N LEU A 79 -11.94 -4.53 10.89
CA LEU A 79 -10.81 -5.40 11.13
C LEU A 79 -9.84 -4.85 12.21
N GLY A 80 -9.94 -3.54 12.52
CA GLY A 80 -9.21 -2.89 13.60
C GLY A 80 -7.70 -3.00 13.45
N LYS A 81 -7.00 -3.42 14.50
CA LYS A 81 -5.53 -3.51 14.51
C LYS A 81 -4.96 -4.59 13.58
N ARG A 82 -5.80 -5.48 13.08
CA ARG A 82 -5.36 -6.51 12.11
C ARG A 82 -5.19 -5.96 10.70
N ALA A 83 -5.72 -4.78 10.41
CA ALA A 83 -5.74 -4.21 9.07
C ALA A 83 -5.11 -2.82 9.04
N GLU A 84 -4.23 -2.60 8.08
CA GLU A 84 -3.73 -1.29 7.72
C GLU A 84 -3.75 -1.14 6.20
N SER A 85 -3.99 0.07 5.69
CA SER A 85 -4.02 0.36 4.27
C SER A 85 -3.15 1.56 3.95
N VAL A 86 -2.44 1.52 2.83
CA VAL A 86 -1.93 2.76 2.24
C VAL A 86 -3.05 3.47 1.49
N LEU A 87 -2.90 4.77 1.22
CA LEU A 87 -3.82 5.54 0.40
C LEU A 87 -3.51 5.34 -1.09
N GLY A 88 -4.55 5.02 -1.86
CA GLY A 88 -4.49 5.02 -3.31
C GLY A 88 -4.99 6.33 -3.93
N ASN A 89 -4.90 6.44 -5.26
CA ASN A 89 -5.37 7.65 -5.96
C ASN A 89 -6.89 7.81 -5.91
N HIS A 90 -7.66 6.73 -5.88
CA HIS A 90 -9.11 6.79 -5.71
C HIS A 90 -9.52 7.20 -4.30
N ASP A 91 -8.76 6.82 -3.28
CA ASP A 91 -8.97 7.22 -1.90
C ASP A 91 -8.75 8.74 -1.75
N ILE A 92 -7.64 9.26 -2.30
CA ILE A 92 -7.35 10.70 -2.32
C ILE A 92 -8.39 11.47 -3.15
N HIS A 93 -8.87 10.88 -4.26
CA HIS A 93 -9.93 11.48 -5.07
C HIS A 93 -11.24 11.60 -4.28
N LEU A 94 -11.65 10.56 -3.56
CA LEU A 94 -12.82 10.62 -2.67
C LEU A 94 -12.70 11.77 -1.66
N LEU A 95 -11.54 11.89 -0.97
CA LEU A 95 -11.28 12.98 -0.02
C LEU A 95 -11.42 14.36 -0.69
N ALA A 96 -10.95 14.50 -1.93
CA ALA A 96 -11.03 15.75 -2.68
C ALA A 96 -12.45 16.09 -3.13
N VAL A 97 -13.25 15.09 -3.52
CA VAL A 97 -14.68 15.27 -3.86
C VAL A 97 -15.45 15.68 -2.62
N ALA A 98 -15.26 14.97 -1.50
CA ALA A 98 -15.91 15.27 -0.22
C ALA A 98 -15.51 16.66 0.32
N ALA A 99 -14.28 17.11 0.07
CA ALA A 99 -13.82 18.45 0.42
C ALA A 99 -14.39 19.56 -0.50
N GLY A 100 -15.09 19.19 -1.58
CA GLY A 100 -15.61 20.14 -2.58
C GLY A 100 -14.55 20.74 -3.51
N VAL A 101 -13.30 20.22 -3.49
CA VAL A 101 -12.20 20.71 -4.32
C VAL A 101 -12.12 20.03 -5.68
N ARG A 102 -12.80 18.91 -5.84
CA ARG A 102 -12.99 18.24 -7.12
C ARG A 102 -14.45 17.88 -7.34
N LYS A 103 -14.85 17.79 -8.60
CA LYS A 103 -16.16 17.25 -8.98
C LYS A 103 -16.05 15.74 -9.15
N SER A 104 -17.12 15.03 -8.79
CA SER A 104 -17.26 13.62 -9.14
C SER A 104 -17.30 13.46 -10.66
N GLY A 105 -16.56 12.50 -11.19
CA GLY A 105 -16.55 12.14 -12.61
C GLY A 105 -17.75 11.26 -12.99
N ARG A 106 -17.97 11.08 -14.30
CA ARG A 106 -19.11 10.24 -14.78
C ARG A 106 -18.99 8.77 -14.38
N SER A 107 -17.77 8.27 -14.26
CA SER A 107 -17.47 6.89 -13.89
C SER A 107 -17.20 6.71 -12.39
N ASP A 108 -17.38 7.75 -11.57
CA ASP A 108 -17.25 7.62 -10.12
C ASP A 108 -18.52 7.02 -9.51
N THR A 109 -18.32 6.13 -8.54
CA THR A 109 -19.38 5.45 -7.77
C THR A 109 -19.30 5.81 -6.30
N LEU A 110 -19.13 7.11 -6.00
CA LEU A 110 -18.86 7.61 -4.64
C LEU A 110 -20.11 8.02 -3.87
N THR A 111 -21.29 7.99 -4.50
CA THR A 111 -22.55 8.46 -3.91
C THR A 111 -22.90 7.70 -2.63
N ASP A 112 -22.69 6.38 -2.62
CA ASP A 112 -22.99 5.52 -1.47
C ASP A 112 -22.25 5.92 -0.20
N ILE A 113 -21.01 6.42 -0.33
CA ILE A 113 -20.23 6.87 0.81
C ILE A 113 -20.48 8.35 1.13
N LEU A 114 -20.63 9.22 0.12
CA LEU A 114 -20.88 10.65 0.33
C LEU A 114 -22.22 10.93 1.00
N GLU A 115 -23.22 10.08 0.77
CA GLU A 115 -24.56 10.17 1.38
C GLU A 115 -24.71 9.27 2.63
N ALA A 116 -23.65 8.55 3.01
CA ALA A 116 -23.70 7.67 4.18
C ALA A 116 -23.84 8.47 5.50
N PRO A 117 -24.66 8.00 6.46
CA PRO A 117 -24.83 8.71 7.74
C PRO A 117 -23.54 8.82 8.55
N ASP A 118 -22.58 7.93 8.34
CA ASP A 118 -21.24 7.91 8.96
C ASP A 118 -20.13 8.41 8.03
N CYS A 119 -20.48 9.16 6.98
CA CYS A 119 -19.53 9.68 5.98
C CYS A 119 -18.33 10.38 6.63
N ASP A 120 -18.57 11.32 7.53
CA ASP A 120 -17.50 12.10 8.18
C ASP A 120 -16.53 11.23 8.98
N GLU A 121 -17.03 10.16 9.63
CA GLU A 121 -16.19 9.21 10.36
C GLU A 121 -15.34 8.38 9.40
N LEU A 122 -15.93 7.90 8.29
CA LEU A 122 -15.23 7.12 7.28
C LEU A 122 -14.15 7.94 6.58
N LEU A 123 -14.47 9.18 6.20
CA LEU A 123 -13.50 10.10 5.59
C LEU A 123 -12.37 10.48 6.57
N THR A 124 -12.71 10.70 7.84
CA THR A 124 -11.70 10.98 8.86
C THR A 124 -10.78 9.77 9.05
N TRP A 125 -11.32 8.57 9.12
CA TRP A 125 -10.54 7.35 9.21
C TRP A 125 -9.64 7.17 7.99
N LEU A 126 -10.17 7.32 6.77
CA LEU A 126 -9.43 7.18 5.52
C LEU A 126 -8.29 8.20 5.43
N ARG A 127 -8.55 9.46 5.74
CA ARG A 127 -7.58 10.56 5.72
C ARG A 127 -6.37 10.33 6.63
N HIS A 128 -6.50 9.48 7.64
CA HIS A 128 -5.43 9.13 8.56
C HIS A 128 -4.63 7.89 8.13
N ARG A 129 -4.97 7.25 7.00
CA ARG A 129 -4.17 6.14 6.50
C ARG A 129 -2.83 6.64 5.97
N PRO A 130 -1.77 5.83 6.05
CA PRO A 130 -0.46 6.19 5.51
C PRO A 130 -0.45 6.20 3.98
N LEU A 131 0.57 6.82 3.38
CA LEU A 131 0.90 6.72 1.95
C LEU A 131 1.93 5.63 1.66
N ALA A 132 2.70 5.25 2.68
CA ALA A 132 3.66 4.16 2.62
C ALA A 132 3.73 3.44 3.97
N ILE A 133 4.05 2.15 3.93
CA ILE A 133 4.33 1.33 5.11
C ILE A 133 5.64 0.59 4.84
N HIS A 134 6.57 0.62 5.78
CA HIS A 134 7.82 -0.13 5.69
C HIS A 134 7.96 -1.01 6.94
N GLU A 135 7.78 -2.30 6.78
CA GLU A 135 7.85 -3.28 7.87
C GLU A 135 8.37 -4.62 7.36
N ASP A 136 9.14 -5.32 8.18
CA ASP A 136 9.64 -6.70 7.91
C ASP A 136 10.32 -6.88 6.54
N GLY A 137 10.97 -5.84 6.01
CA GLY A 137 11.65 -5.85 4.71
C GLY A 137 10.73 -5.60 3.50
N PHE A 138 9.45 -5.29 3.74
CA PHE A 138 8.47 -4.93 2.71
C PHE A 138 8.18 -3.44 2.76
N LEU A 139 8.24 -2.79 1.60
CA LEU A 139 7.80 -1.42 1.39
C LEU A 139 6.49 -1.42 0.61
N LEU A 140 5.38 -1.13 1.29
CA LEU A 140 4.08 -1.01 0.66
C LEU A 140 3.84 0.43 0.22
N VAL A 141 3.46 0.60 -1.03
CA VAL A 141 2.97 1.84 -1.63
C VAL A 141 1.83 1.51 -2.56
N HIS A 142 1.00 2.50 -2.93
CA HIS A 142 -0.09 2.17 -3.85
C HIS A 142 0.38 1.91 -5.28
N ALA A 143 1.22 2.79 -5.86
CA ALA A 143 1.64 2.67 -7.26
C ALA A 143 3.12 2.33 -7.44
N GLY A 144 4.03 3.19 -7.01
CA GLY A 144 5.45 2.94 -7.22
C GLY A 144 6.36 3.86 -6.43
N VAL A 145 7.66 3.65 -6.59
CA VAL A 145 8.72 4.41 -5.94
C VAL A 145 9.67 4.92 -7.01
N LEU A 146 10.00 6.21 -6.96
CA LEU A 146 10.98 6.76 -7.89
C LEU A 146 12.36 6.11 -7.71
N PRO A 147 13.11 5.85 -8.80
CA PRO A 147 14.36 5.11 -8.73
C PRO A 147 15.43 5.76 -7.83
N GLN A 148 15.37 7.10 -7.64
CA GLN A 148 16.28 7.84 -6.77
C GLN A 148 15.99 7.67 -5.27
N TRP A 149 14.83 7.14 -4.86
CA TRP A 149 14.44 7.09 -3.46
C TRP A 149 14.78 5.75 -2.82
N THR A 150 15.34 5.80 -1.60
CA THR A 150 15.42 4.61 -0.73
C THR A 150 14.08 4.37 -0.04
N ALA A 151 13.94 3.23 0.64
CA ALA A 151 12.77 2.95 1.48
C ALA A 151 12.61 4.00 2.58
N GLU A 152 13.70 4.37 3.28
CA GLU A 152 13.67 5.38 4.33
C GLU A 152 13.30 6.76 3.79
N GLN A 153 13.84 7.14 2.64
CA GLN A 153 13.49 8.40 1.98
C GLN A 153 12.03 8.41 1.56
N THR A 154 11.51 7.30 1.04
CA THR A 154 10.09 7.13 0.68
C THR A 154 9.19 7.33 1.90
N MET A 155 9.52 6.71 3.04
CA MET A 155 8.78 6.87 4.29
C MET A 155 8.79 8.32 4.79
N ALA A 156 9.96 8.98 4.73
CA ALA A 156 10.08 10.38 5.15
C ALA A 156 9.21 11.32 4.28
N LEU A 157 9.23 11.11 2.96
CA LEU A 157 8.42 11.88 1.99
C LEU A 157 6.92 11.61 2.15
N ALA A 158 6.53 10.36 2.35
CA ALA A 158 5.15 9.99 2.67
C ALA A 158 4.65 10.72 3.92
N ALA A 159 5.46 10.73 5.00
CA ALA A 159 5.11 11.41 6.25
C ALA A 159 4.94 12.93 6.11
N GLU A 160 5.65 13.59 5.16
CA GLU A 160 5.41 15.02 4.86
C GLU A 160 3.98 15.24 4.37
N VAL A 161 3.53 14.45 3.40
CA VAL A 161 2.18 14.54 2.81
C VAL A 161 1.10 14.12 3.81
N GLU A 162 1.33 13.05 4.56
CA GLU A 162 0.41 12.56 5.58
C GLU A 162 0.13 13.61 6.67
N ARG A 163 1.13 14.39 7.04
CA ARG A 163 0.99 15.48 8.01
C ARG A 163 0.03 16.56 7.48
N GLU A 164 0.14 16.91 6.22
CA GLU A 164 -0.78 17.86 5.58
C GLU A 164 -2.22 17.31 5.48
N LEU A 165 -2.35 16.04 5.07
CA LEU A 165 -3.66 15.37 5.00
C LEU A 165 -4.34 15.26 6.37
N ARG A 166 -3.58 15.01 7.44
CA ARG A 166 -4.08 14.89 8.82
C ARG A 166 -4.32 16.24 9.48
N GLY A 167 -3.67 17.27 9.00
CA GLY A 167 -3.73 18.63 9.53
C GLY A 167 -5.08 19.33 9.31
N PRO A 168 -5.33 20.46 9.99
CA PRO A 168 -6.57 21.22 9.85
C PRO A 168 -6.73 21.86 8.46
N GLY A 169 -5.62 22.08 7.74
CA GLY A 169 -5.60 22.66 6.39
C GLY A 169 -5.80 21.67 5.25
N TRP A 170 -6.17 20.42 5.52
CA TRP A 170 -6.21 19.33 4.54
C TRP A 170 -7.05 19.64 3.28
N LYS A 171 -8.16 20.37 3.40
CA LYS A 171 -9.00 20.75 2.25
C LYS A 171 -8.25 21.69 1.30
N ALA A 172 -7.59 22.72 1.83
CA ALA A 172 -6.76 23.63 1.04
C ALA A 172 -5.55 22.90 0.41
N PHE A 173 -4.94 21.97 1.17
CA PHE A 173 -3.88 21.12 0.65
C PHE A 173 -4.35 20.27 -0.54
N LEU A 174 -5.49 19.60 -0.43
CA LEU A 174 -6.07 18.81 -1.52
C LEU A 174 -6.36 19.65 -2.78
N ALA A 175 -6.72 20.91 -2.64
CA ALA A 175 -6.94 21.80 -3.79
C ALA A 175 -5.65 22.02 -4.61
N GLY A 176 -4.49 21.86 -4.01
CA GLY A 176 -3.19 22.11 -4.64
C GLY A 176 -2.47 20.88 -5.20
N ILE A 177 -2.84 19.64 -4.82
CA ILE A 177 -2.00 18.46 -5.09
C ILE A 177 -2.22 17.78 -6.44
N PHE A 178 -3.26 18.13 -7.17
CA PHE A 178 -3.58 17.45 -8.43
C PHE A 178 -2.87 18.10 -9.63
N GLY A 179 -2.57 17.27 -10.62
CA GLY A 179 -1.98 17.69 -11.89
C GLY A 179 -0.81 16.79 -12.34
N ASN A 180 -0.52 16.86 -13.64
CA ASN A 180 0.54 16.05 -14.26
C ASN A 180 1.85 16.84 -14.48
N ALA A 181 1.90 18.12 -14.13
CA ALA A 181 3.09 18.95 -14.36
C ALA A 181 4.24 18.65 -13.38
N ALA A 182 3.92 18.07 -12.22
CA ALA A 182 4.90 17.63 -11.23
C ALA A 182 5.30 16.17 -11.51
N ASP A 183 6.12 15.96 -12.50
CA ASP A 183 6.53 14.66 -13.03
C ASP A 183 7.99 14.31 -12.73
N ARG A 184 8.77 15.23 -12.14
CA ARG A 184 10.20 15.05 -11.85
C ARG A 184 10.52 15.39 -10.41
N TRP A 185 11.31 14.53 -9.77
CA TRP A 185 11.87 14.79 -8.45
C TRP A 185 13.10 15.68 -8.52
N ASP A 186 13.13 16.69 -7.64
CA ASP A 186 14.31 17.46 -7.32
C ASP A 186 14.36 17.65 -5.80
N PRO A 187 15.48 17.35 -5.11
CA PRO A 187 15.65 17.58 -3.68
C PRO A 187 15.42 19.05 -3.26
N ALA A 188 15.58 20.00 -4.19
CA ALA A 188 15.33 21.42 -3.95
C ALA A 188 13.83 21.79 -3.94
N LEU A 189 12.92 20.93 -4.41
CA LEU A 189 11.47 21.18 -4.38
C LEU A 189 10.99 21.43 -2.94
N ARG A 190 10.04 22.36 -2.80
CA ARG A 190 9.43 22.76 -1.53
C ARG A 190 7.92 22.87 -1.66
N GLY A 191 7.24 22.82 -0.52
CA GLY A 191 5.80 23.05 -0.43
C GLY A 191 4.98 22.14 -1.35
N ILE A 192 3.96 22.72 -1.98
CA ILE A 192 2.97 21.95 -2.75
C ILE A 192 3.55 21.23 -3.96
N GLU A 193 4.57 21.78 -4.63
CA GLU A 193 5.21 21.13 -5.79
C GLU A 193 5.93 19.85 -5.36
N ARG A 194 6.63 19.88 -4.22
CA ARG A 194 7.26 18.71 -3.62
C ARG A 194 6.24 17.63 -3.30
N HIS A 195 5.12 18.02 -2.65
CA HIS A 195 4.07 17.09 -2.28
C HIS A 195 3.35 16.49 -3.50
N ARG A 196 3.18 17.25 -4.59
CA ARG A 196 2.63 16.72 -5.85
C ARG A 196 3.48 15.60 -6.43
N VAL A 197 4.81 15.79 -6.49
CA VAL A 197 5.72 14.74 -6.99
C VAL A 197 5.60 13.49 -6.12
N VAL A 198 5.58 13.65 -4.79
CA VAL A 198 5.45 12.51 -3.86
C VAL A 198 4.14 11.77 -4.08
N ILE A 199 3.01 12.48 -4.16
CA ILE A 199 1.70 11.87 -4.38
C ILE A 199 1.65 11.19 -5.76
N ASN A 200 2.14 11.85 -6.82
CA ASN A 200 2.16 11.28 -8.16
C ASN A 200 3.00 9.99 -8.21
N ALA A 201 4.16 9.97 -7.55
CA ALA A 201 4.99 8.78 -7.48
C ALA A 201 4.30 7.65 -6.72
N LEU A 202 3.88 7.91 -5.48
CA LEU A 202 3.36 6.86 -4.59
C LEU A 202 1.98 6.34 -5.00
N THR A 203 1.19 7.15 -5.78
CA THR A 203 -0.19 6.77 -6.09
C THR A 203 -0.53 6.69 -7.57
N ARG A 204 0.40 7.02 -8.50
CA ARG A 204 0.07 7.07 -9.94
C ARG A 204 1.17 6.56 -10.87
N LEU A 205 2.38 6.35 -10.37
CA LEU A 205 3.54 5.96 -11.17
C LEU A 205 3.35 4.58 -11.81
N ARG A 206 3.55 4.52 -13.13
CA ARG A 206 3.65 3.27 -13.92
C ARG A 206 4.99 3.22 -14.66
N PHE A 207 5.23 4.24 -15.47
CA PHE A 207 6.45 4.37 -16.25
C PHE A 207 7.25 5.58 -15.82
N CYS A 208 8.56 5.46 -15.86
CA CYS A 208 9.48 6.60 -15.80
C CYS A 208 10.67 6.37 -16.73
N ASP A 209 11.41 7.43 -17.02
CA ASP A 209 12.71 7.31 -17.67
C ASP A 209 13.81 6.93 -16.67
N ALA A 210 15.06 6.80 -17.12
CA ALA A 210 16.20 6.45 -16.29
C ALA A 210 16.51 7.49 -15.20
N ASP A 211 16.11 8.75 -15.40
CA ASP A 211 16.27 9.86 -14.46
C ASP A 211 15.08 9.99 -13.50
N GLY A 212 14.06 9.13 -13.64
CA GLY A 212 12.86 9.12 -12.81
C GLY A 212 11.84 10.20 -13.17
N VAL A 213 11.84 10.70 -14.41
CA VAL A 213 10.73 11.51 -14.92
C VAL A 213 9.54 10.62 -15.17
N MET A 214 8.40 10.93 -14.56
CA MET A 214 7.20 10.08 -14.61
C MET A 214 6.38 10.33 -15.89
N ASP A 215 5.98 9.28 -16.58
CA ASP A 215 4.83 9.36 -17.48
C ASP A 215 3.53 9.17 -16.67
N LEU A 216 2.74 10.23 -16.58
CA LEU A 216 1.47 10.25 -15.85
C LEU A 216 0.24 10.19 -16.79
N LYS A 217 0.44 9.84 -18.06
CA LYS A 217 -0.60 9.80 -19.10
C LYS A 217 -0.95 8.39 -19.51
N THR A 218 0.04 7.55 -19.79
CA THR A 218 -0.15 6.16 -20.24
C THR A 218 -0.72 5.30 -19.12
N LYS A 219 -1.83 4.61 -19.40
CA LYS A 219 -2.55 3.77 -18.42
C LYS A 219 -2.56 2.30 -18.80
N GLU A 220 -2.20 2.03 -20.02
CA GLU A 220 -2.17 0.70 -20.63
C GLU A 220 -1.04 -0.16 -20.01
N GLY A 221 -0.99 -1.42 -20.40
CA GLY A 221 0.02 -2.36 -19.93
C GLY A 221 1.43 -2.09 -20.48
N PRO A 222 2.43 -2.87 -20.06
CA PRO A 222 3.84 -2.68 -20.44
C PRO A 222 4.10 -2.67 -21.96
N GLY A 223 3.20 -3.29 -22.77
CA GLY A 223 3.27 -3.24 -24.23
C GLY A 223 3.09 -1.85 -24.84
N SER A 224 2.58 -0.88 -24.08
CA SER A 224 2.37 0.52 -24.51
C SER A 224 3.40 1.48 -23.91
N THR A 225 4.55 0.96 -23.48
CA THR A 225 5.63 1.77 -22.88
C THR A 225 6.06 2.91 -23.84
N PRO A 226 6.00 4.19 -23.42
CA PRO A 226 6.45 5.30 -24.24
C PRO A 226 7.96 5.21 -24.56
N ALA A 227 8.37 5.74 -25.70
CA ALA A 227 9.78 5.75 -26.09
C ALA A 227 10.64 6.48 -25.04
N GLY A 228 11.71 5.84 -24.58
CA GLY A 228 12.62 6.37 -23.54
C GLY A 228 12.16 6.12 -22.12
N PHE A 229 10.99 5.50 -21.91
CA PHE A 229 10.45 5.13 -20.60
C PHE A 229 10.53 3.61 -20.39
N MET A 230 10.35 3.19 -19.16
CA MET A 230 10.22 1.78 -18.76
C MET A 230 9.31 1.68 -17.52
N PRO A 231 8.79 0.50 -17.21
CA PRO A 231 8.16 0.29 -15.90
C PRO A 231 9.12 0.74 -14.78
N TRP A 232 8.61 1.49 -13.82
CA TRP A 232 9.45 2.10 -12.77
C TRP A 232 10.34 1.09 -12.02
N PHE A 233 9.85 -0.14 -11.88
CA PHE A 233 10.54 -1.23 -11.19
C PHE A 233 11.63 -1.90 -12.04
N ASP A 234 11.69 -1.61 -13.34
CA ASP A 234 12.72 -2.10 -14.27
C ASP A 234 13.85 -1.10 -14.47
N VAL A 235 13.80 0.08 -13.84
CA VAL A 235 14.89 1.07 -13.90
C VAL A 235 16.15 0.49 -13.24
N PRO A 236 17.27 0.36 -13.97
CA PRO A 236 18.50 -0.19 -13.42
C PRO A 236 19.05 0.68 -12.29
N GLY A 237 19.52 0.04 -11.22
CA GLY A 237 20.10 0.73 -10.07
C GLY A 237 19.10 1.54 -9.23
N ARG A 238 17.80 1.24 -9.33
CA ARG A 238 16.82 1.83 -8.42
C ARG A 238 17.19 1.54 -6.96
N ARG A 239 17.10 2.54 -6.11
CA ARG A 239 17.60 2.47 -4.73
C ARG A 239 16.76 1.61 -3.78
N THR A 240 15.68 1.00 -4.30
CA THR A 240 14.84 0.02 -3.61
C THR A 240 15.02 -1.39 -4.17
N GLU A 241 16.10 -1.68 -4.90
CA GLU A 241 16.31 -3.02 -5.51
C GLU A 241 16.49 -4.14 -4.47
N ASP A 242 17.02 -3.81 -3.29
CA ASP A 242 17.20 -4.74 -2.16
C ASP A 242 15.97 -4.78 -1.21
N THR A 243 14.91 -4.06 -1.53
CA THR A 243 13.67 -4.02 -0.75
C THR A 243 12.53 -4.60 -1.57
N THR A 244 11.73 -5.48 -0.98
CA THR A 244 10.53 -5.96 -1.66
C THR A 244 9.45 -4.87 -1.64
N VAL A 245 9.21 -4.25 -2.80
CA VAL A 245 8.09 -3.30 -2.94
C VAL A 245 6.81 -4.05 -3.24
N VAL A 246 5.75 -3.72 -2.49
CA VAL A 246 4.40 -4.29 -2.68
C VAL A 246 3.48 -3.17 -3.14
N CYS A 247 2.80 -3.35 -4.27
CA CYS A 247 1.96 -2.31 -4.85
C CYS A 247 0.70 -2.86 -5.55
N GLY A 248 -0.21 -1.95 -5.92
CA GLY A 248 -1.42 -2.14 -6.70
C GLY A 248 -1.47 -1.25 -7.94
N HIS A 249 -2.57 -0.52 -8.12
CA HIS A 249 -2.76 0.57 -9.06
C HIS A 249 -2.78 0.19 -10.55
N TRP A 250 -1.94 -0.71 -10.98
CA TRP A 250 -1.71 -0.98 -12.40
C TRP A 250 -2.40 -2.29 -12.84
N SER A 251 -3.74 -2.27 -12.91
CA SER A 251 -4.54 -3.46 -13.23
C SER A 251 -4.16 -4.11 -14.56
N THR A 252 -3.77 -3.32 -15.57
CA THR A 252 -3.34 -3.84 -16.87
C THR A 252 -1.93 -4.46 -16.88
N LEU A 253 -1.16 -4.30 -15.81
CA LEU A 253 0.07 -5.05 -15.56
C LEU A 253 -0.23 -6.49 -15.13
N GLY A 254 -1.30 -6.67 -14.37
CA GLY A 254 -1.66 -7.93 -13.76
C GLY A 254 -0.77 -8.31 -12.58
N LEU A 255 -0.82 -9.59 -12.21
CA LEU A 255 -0.02 -10.13 -11.10
C LEU A 255 1.46 -10.20 -11.45
N VAL A 256 2.30 -9.59 -10.62
CA VAL A 256 3.76 -9.76 -10.70
C VAL A 256 4.29 -10.22 -9.35
N MET A 257 5.05 -11.32 -9.38
CA MET A 257 5.72 -11.87 -8.20
C MET A 257 7.21 -12.06 -8.52
N ARG A 258 8.03 -11.09 -8.10
CA ARG A 258 9.50 -11.13 -8.20
C ARG A 258 10.11 -11.12 -6.80
N PRO A 259 11.38 -11.45 -6.62
CA PRO A 259 12.02 -11.38 -5.29
C PRO A 259 11.89 -10.01 -4.63
N ASN A 260 11.92 -8.91 -5.42
CA ASN A 260 11.89 -7.53 -4.94
C ASN A 260 10.69 -6.71 -5.43
N LEU A 261 9.62 -7.38 -5.92
CA LEU A 261 8.38 -6.72 -6.36
C LEU A 261 7.18 -7.67 -6.24
N MET A 262 6.10 -7.19 -5.66
CA MET A 262 4.79 -7.83 -5.66
C MET A 262 3.77 -6.80 -6.15
N ALA A 263 3.27 -6.94 -7.40
CA ALA A 263 2.17 -6.13 -7.92
C ALA A 263 0.87 -6.95 -7.86
N LEU A 264 -0.11 -6.47 -7.10
CA LEU A 264 -1.27 -7.25 -6.66
C LEU A 264 -2.61 -6.76 -7.22
N ASP A 265 -2.65 -5.67 -8.00
CA ASP A 265 -3.87 -5.25 -8.68
C ASP A 265 -4.18 -6.20 -9.85
N THR A 266 -5.04 -7.14 -9.59
CA THR A 266 -5.48 -8.16 -10.55
C THR A 266 -6.87 -7.89 -11.11
N GLY A 267 -7.31 -6.63 -11.02
CA GLY A 267 -8.49 -6.13 -11.70
C GLY A 267 -9.81 -6.57 -11.11
N CYS A 268 -9.94 -6.64 -9.77
CA CYS A 268 -11.15 -7.08 -9.09
C CYS A 268 -12.41 -6.38 -9.65
N VAL A 269 -12.44 -5.06 -9.72
CA VAL A 269 -13.60 -4.29 -10.18
C VAL A 269 -13.93 -4.51 -11.67
N TRP A 270 -12.93 -4.95 -12.44
CA TRP A 270 -13.03 -5.21 -13.89
C TRP A 270 -13.45 -6.64 -14.23
N GLY A 271 -13.82 -7.47 -13.24
CA GLY A 271 -14.17 -8.88 -13.45
C GLY A 271 -12.95 -9.81 -13.45
N GLY A 272 -11.82 -9.35 -12.94
CA GLY A 272 -10.64 -10.17 -12.68
C GLY A 272 -10.71 -10.82 -11.30
N LYS A 273 -9.62 -10.73 -10.54
CA LYS A 273 -9.50 -11.37 -9.22
C LYS A 273 -9.15 -10.35 -8.14
N LEU A 274 -9.56 -10.63 -6.91
CA LEU A 274 -8.98 -10.02 -5.73
C LEU A 274 -7.87 -10.94 -5.21
N THR A 275 -6.66 -10.41 -5.13
CA THR A 275 -5.46 -11.17 -4.78
C THR A 275 -4.97 -10.81 -3.39
N ALA A 276 -4.77 -11.81 -2.54
CA ALA A 276 -3.99 -11.75 -1.32
C ALA A 276 -2.68 -12.51 -1.52
N ALA A 277 -1.55 -11.89 -1.17
CA ALA A 277 -0.24 -12.51 -1.22
C ALA A 277 0.38 -12.57 0.18
N ARG A 278 0.86 -13.73 0.60
CA ARG A 278 1.57 -13.88 1.87
C ARG A 278 2.88 -13.11 1.85
N LEU A 279 3.10 -12.29 2.87
CA LEU A 279 4.35 -11.57 3.07
C LEU A 279 5.35 -12.48 3.79
N ALA A 280 6.13 -13.22 3.02
CA ALA A 280 7.20 -14.07 3.52
C ALA A 280 8.55 -13.53 3.04
N ALA A 281 9.55 -13.52 3.93
CA ALA A 281 10.89 -13.05 3.63
C ALA A 281 11.53 -13.88 2.50
N ASP A 282 11.38 -15.22 2.56
CA ASP A 282 11.76 -16.09 1.46
C ASP A 282 10.72 -15.98 0.33
N PRO A 283 11.11 -15.54 -0.87
CA PRO A 283 10.20 -15.47 -2.02
C PRO A 283 9.53 -16.81 -2.37
N ALA A 284 10.18 -17.97 -2.09
CA ALA A 284 9.61 -19.28 -2.35
C ALA A 284 8.42 -19.62 -1.43
N GLU A 285 8.30 -18.95 -0.29
CA GLU A 285 7.20 -19.12 0.66
C GLU A 285 6.02 -18.16 0.43
N ARG A 286 6.12 -17.25 -0.52
CA ARG A 286 5.06 -16.29 -0.88
C ARG A 286 3.95 -16.99 -1.62
N THR A 287 2.89 -17.35 -0.92
CA THR A 287 1.70 -17.99 -1.49
C THR A 287 0.64 -16.96 -1.85
N LEU A 288 -0.21 -17.32 -2.80
CA LEU A 288 -1.32 -16.49 -3.28
C LEU A 288 -2.65 -17.13 -2.92
N ILE A 289 -3.59 -16.29 -2.53
CA ILE A 289 -5.01 -16.63 -2.38
C ILE A 289 -5.78 -15.64 -3.26
N GLN A 290 -6.64 -16.15 -4.14
CA GLN A 290 -7.40 -15.33 -5.08
C GLN A 290 -8.86 -15.72 -5.07
N VAL A 291 -9.74 -14.74 -5.13
CA VAL A 291 -11.18 -14.91 -5.35
C VAL A 291 -11.56 -14.29 -6.69
N GLU A 292 -12.43 -14.94 -7.42
CA GLU A 292 -13.02 -14.41 -8.65
C GLU A 292 -13.96 -13.25 -8.32
N CYS A 293 -13.90 -12.18 -9.11
CA CYS A 293 -14.68 -10.98 -8.83
C CYS A 293 -15.73 -10.75 -9.93
N PRO A 294 -16.95 -10.32 -9.56
CA PRO A 294 -17.91 -9.84 -10.56
C PRO A 294 -17.36 -8.61 -11.30
N GLN A 295 -17.69 -8.51 -12.58
CA GLN A 295 -17.40 -7.28 -13.34
C GLN A 295 -18.42 -6.21 -12.98
N TYR A 296 -17.95 -5.10 -12.43
CA TYR A 296 -18.79 -3.94 -12.07
C TYR A 296 -18.61 -2.77 -13.03
N CYS A 297 -17.47 -2.67 -13.68
CA CYS A 297 -17.13 -1.63 -14.64
C CYS A 297 -16.55 -2.24 -15.92
N ASP A 298 -16.70 -1.52 -17.03
CA ASP A 298 -15.97 -1.81 -18.26
C ASP A 298 -14.64 -1.04 -18.22
N PRO A 299 -13.48 -1.71 -18.35
CA PRO A 299 -12.19 -1.06 -18.38
C PRO A 299 -12.00 -0.11 -19.57
N LEU A 300 -12.86 -0.23 -20.60
CA LEU A 300 -12.85 0.59 -21.81
C LEU A 300 -13.90 1.72 -21.81
N ALA A 301 -14.70 1.87 -20.76
CA ALA A 301 -15.77 2.86 -20.65
C ALA A 301 -15.28 4.24 -20.17
#